data_536993c8d5567f0c08746e03a844ba06
#
_entry.id   536993c8d5567f0c08746e03a844ba06
#
_cell.length_a   1.000
_cell.length_b   1.000
_cell.length_c   1.000
_cell.angle_alpha   90.00
_cell.angle_beta   90.00
_cell.angle_gamma   90.00
#
_symmetry.space_group_name_H-M   'P 1'
#
loop_
_entity.id
_entity.type
_entity.pdbx_description
1 polymer ?
#
loop_
_entity_poly.entity_id
_entity_poly.type
_entity_poly.pdbx_seq_one_letter_code
_entity_poly.pdbx_strand_id
1 'polypeptide(L)'
;MFRKLSLVAGLLVLGTSAQATIDISKVPLFVSDAVPPLNMLVVGRDHKLFYEAYNDASDLNGDGVIDVGYKGYLPDDQGGIDYFGYFNSYVCYDYSSGGTFVPAVATADKTCAGKWSGDYLNYLTTARIDALRKVLYGGYRVTDTAAETVLQGSFIPQDAHTWG
;
A
#
# COMPACT_ATOMS: atom_id res chain seq x y z
N MET A 1 -31.90 -105.57 3.28
CA MET A 1 -30.59 -105.16 3.81
C MET A 1 -30.19 -103.93 3.11
N PHE A 2 -30.58 -102.74 3.56
CA PHE A 2 -30.22 -101.44 2.90
C PHE A 2 -29.64 -100.50 3.94
N ARG A 3 -28.35 -100.13 3.72
CA ARG A 3 -27.65 -99.15 4.53
C ARG A 3 -28.03 -97.73 4.09
N LYS A 4 -28.60 -96.98 5.01
CA LYS A 4 -28.90 -95.57 4.78
C LYS A 4 -27.59 -94.79 4.93
N LEU A 5 -27.19 -94.16 3.85
CA LEU A 5 -26.01 -93.23 3.81
C LEU A 5 -26.52 -91.82 4.10
N SER A 6 -26.23 -91.31 5.27
CA SER A 6 -26.61 -89.94 5.64
C SER A 6 -25.51 -88.95 5.10
N LEU A 7 -25.95 -88.18 4.15
CA LEU A 7 -25.11 -87.07 3.60
C LEU A 7 -25.26 -85.86 4.50
N VAL A 8 -24.19 -85.53 5.23
CA VAL A 8 -24.13 -84.28 5.99
C VAL A 8 -23.54 -83.19 5.04
N ALA A 9 -24.43 -82.33 4.56
CA ALA A 9 -24.05 -81.17 3.80
C ALA A 9 -23.54 -80.07 4.76
N GLY A 10 -22.21 -79.89 4.83
CA GLY A 10 -21.57 -78.76 5.54
C GLY A 10 -21.79 -77.48 4.77
N LEU A 11 -22.57 -76.59 5.32
CA LEU A 11 -22.75 -75.23 4.80
C LEU A 11 -21.51 -74.35 5.14
N LEU A 12 -20.61 -74.23 4.20
CA LEU A 12 -19.48 -73.27 4.33
C LEU A 12 -20.02 -71.84 4.13
N VAL A 13 -20.23 -71.13 5.22
CA VAL A 13 -20.50 -69.67 5.18
C VAL A 13 -19.19 -68.97 4.90
N LEU A 14 -18.94 -68.61 3.66
CA LEU A 14 -17.87 -67.67 3.27
C LEU A 14 -18.24 -66.27 3.78
N GLY A 15 -17.68 -65.94 4.94
CA GLY A 15 -17.75 -64.54 5.44
C GLY A 15 -16.96 -63.65 4.52
N THR A 16 -17.62 -62.86 3.66
CA THR A 16 -17.00 -61.78 2.96
C THR A 16 -16.79 -60.65 3.96
N SER A 17 -15.54 -60.45 4.41
CA SER A 17 -15.15 -59.27 5.15
C SER A 17 -15.29 -58.07 4.23
N ALA A 18 -16.37 -57.26 4.37
CA ALA A 18 -16.45 -55.97 3.75
C ALA A 18 -15.42 -55.06 4.42
N GLN A 19 -14.26 -54.89 3.78
CA GLN A 19 -13.32 -53.84 4.13
C GLN A 19 -13.91 -52.53 3.62
N ALA A 20 -14.47 -51.74 4.52
CA ALA A 20 -14.75 -50.34 4.24
C ALA A 20 -13.41 -49.61 4.16
N THR A 21 -12.92 -49.39 2.96
CA THR A 21 -11.84 -48.45 2.73
C THR A 21 -12.38 -47.05 2.99
N ILE A 22 -12.08 -46.50 4.16
CA ILE A 22 -12.29 -45.06 4.40
C ILE A 22 -11.26 -44.35 3.55
N ASP A 23 -11.68 -43.74 2.47
CA ASP A 23 -10.86 -42.88 1.65
C ASP A 23 -10.57 -41.62 2.45
N ILE A 24 -9.48 -41.65 3.23
CA ILE A 24 -9.00 -40.48 3.95
C ILE A 24 -8.43 -39.56 2.89
N SER A 25 -9.08 -38.40 2.71
CA SER A 25 -8.58 -37.36 1.81
C SER A 25 -7.10 -37.13 2.02
N LYS A 26 -6.28 -37.41 0.99
CA LYS A 26 -4.85 -37.17 0.99
C LYS A 26 -4.51 -35.69 0.80
N VAL A 27 -5.52 -34.86 0.61
CA VAL A 27 -5.39 -33.41 0.49
C VAL A 27 -5.68 -32.81 1.87
N PRO A 28 -4.73 -32.08 2.47
CA PRO A 28 -4.98 -31.36 3.72
C PRO A 28 -6.20 -30.45 3.56
N LEU A 29 -7.05 -30.40 4.58
CA LEU A 29 -8.29 -29.59 4.61
C LEU A 29 -8.08 -28.10 4.28
N PHE A 30 -6.83 -27.64 4.25
CA PHE A 30 -6.45 -26.23 4.02
C PHE A 30 -5.95 -25.97 2.59
N VAL A 31 -5.98 -26.94 1.68
CA VAL A 31 -5.41 -26.83 0.32
C VAL A 31 -6.46 -27.00 -0.77
N SER A 32 -7.73 -26.97 -0.42
CA SER A 32 -8.77 -26.90 -1.45
C SER A 32 -8.95 -25.45 -1.85
N ASP A 33 -8.46 -25.01 -2.94
CA ASP A 33 -8.51 -23.68 -3.55
C ASP A 33 -7.66 -22.62 -2.81
N ALA A 34 -6.70 -22.04 -3.54
CA ALA A 34 -5.94 -20.90 -3.07
C ALA A 34 -6.89 -19.71 -2.87
N VAL A 35 -7.44 -19.59 -1.67
CA VAL A 35 -8.17 -18.38 -1.28
C VAL A 35 -7.16 -17.25 -1.26
N PRO A 36 -7.36 -16.17 -2.04
CA PRO A 36 -6.47 -15.03 -1.99
C PRO A 36 -6.29 -14.55 -0.56
N PRO A 37 -5.06 -14.26 -0.11
CA PRO A 37 -4.85 -13.78 1.25
C PRO A 37 -5.65 -12.49 1.47
N LEU A 38 -6.52 -12.51 2.48
CA LEU A 38 -7.26 -11.33 2.89
C LEU A 38 -6.42 -10.57 3.92
N ASN A 39 -5.85 -9.45 3.50
CA ASN A 39 -5.15 -8.55 4.40
C ASN A 39 -6.09 -7.42 4.83
N MET A 40 -6.33 -7.31 6.12
CA MET A 40 -7.08 -6.20 6.71
C MET A 40 -6.11 -5.24 7.37
N LEU A 41 -6.07 -3.99 6.88
CA LEU A 41 -5.32 -2.91 7.49
C LEU A 41 -6.26 -2.05 8.35
N VAL A 42 -6.06 -2.06 9.65
CA VAL A 42 -6.80 -1.20 10.59
C VAL A 42 -5.96 0.03 10.86
N VAL A 43 -6.44 1.19 10.42
CA VAL A 43 -5.76 2.49 10.60
C VAL A 43 -6.58 3.35 11.52
N GLY A 44 -5.95 3.91 12.56
CA GLY A 44 -6.56 4.91 13.42
C GLY A 44 -6.81 6.22 12.64
N ARG A 45 -7.87 6.96 13.00
CA ARG A 45 -8.16 8.28 12.45
C ARG A 45 -7.69 9.36 13.44
N ASP A 46 -6.39 9.39 13.71
CA ASP A 46 -5.79 10.40 14.57
C ASP A 46 -5.64 11.73 13.80
N HIS A 47 -5.95 12.86 14.45
CA HIS A 47 -5.80 14.18 13.85
C HIS A 47 -4.35 14.49 13.46
N LYS A 48 -3.36 13.92 14.15
CA LYS A 48 -1.93 14.07 13.82
C LYS A 48 -1.56 13.49 12.45
N LEU A 49 -2.36 12.59 11.90
CA LEU A 49 -2.17 12.12 10.52
C LEU A 49 -2.42 13.21 9.47
N PHE A 50 -3.16 14.24 9.82
CA PHE A 50 -3.46 15.37 8.94
C PHE A 50 -2.50 16.55 9.10
N TYR A 51 -1.50 16.41 9.97
CA TYR A 51 -0.40 17.38 10.05
C TYR A 51 0.56 17.17 8.88
N GLU A 52 1.37 18.19 8.61
CA GLU A 52 2.42 18.14 7.61
C GLU A 52 3.36 16.97 7.85
N ALA A 53 3.81 16.35 6.76
CA ALA A 53 4.80 15.29 6.82
C ALA A 53 6.20 15.85 7.12
N TYR A 54 6.44 17.07 6.66
CA TYR A 54 7.72 17.77 6.75
C TYR A 54 7.55 19.06 7.51
N ASN A 55 8.34 19.26 8.54
CA ASN A 55 8.30 20.44 9.38
C ASN A 55 9.73 20.89 9.73
N ASP A 56 9.83 22.12 10.23
CA ASP A 56 11.12 22.74 10.59
C ASP A 56 11.62 22.35 11.99
N ALA A 57 11.12 21.27 12.56
CA ALA A 57 11.44 20.82 13.90
C ALA A 57 12.00 19.39 13.96
N SER A 58 12.37 18.83 12.82
CA SER A 58 12.84 17.44 12.71
C SER A 58 14.14 17.38 11.91
N ASP A 59 14.99 16.42 12.27
CA ASP A 59 16.13 15.99 11.44
C ASP A 59 15.55 14.99 10.42
N LEU A 60 15.33 15.44 9.20
CA LEU A 60 14.67 14.68 8.14
C LEU A 60 15.64 13.81 7.34
N ASN A 61 16.91 14.20 7.28
CA ASN A 61 17.96 13.50 6.54
C ASN A 61 18.85 12.62 7.44
N GLY A 62 18.71 12.72 8.76
CA GLY A 62 19.45 11.92 9.74
C GLY A 62 20.89 12.34 9.97
N ASP A 63 21.24 13.60 9.69
CA ASP A 63 22.60 14.15 9.88
C ASP A 63 22.89 14.65 11.29
N GLY A 64 21.91 14.60 12.19
CA GLY A 64 21.99 15.05 13.58
C GLY A 64 21.68 16.54 13.77
N VAL A 65 21.29 17.26 12.72
CA VAL A 65 20.91 18.67 12.75
C VAL A 65 19.44 18.82 12.36
N ILE A 66 18.73 19.71 13.04
CA ILE A 66 17.33 20.00 12.68
C ILE A 66 17.30 20.68 11.30
N ASP A 67 16.44 20.14 10.41
CA ASP A 67 16.21 20.70 9.09
C ASP A 67 15.22 21.85 9.17
N VAL A 68 15.71 23.07 9.04
CA VAL A 68 14.89 24.28 9.00
C VAL A 68 14.68 24.69 7.54
N GLY A 69 13.41 24.73 7.12
CA GLY A 69 13.03 25.13 5.78
C GLY A 69 13.26 24.08 4.70
N TYR A 70 12.93 24.45 3.46
CA TYR A 70 13.07 23.60 2.31
C TYR A 70 14.54 23.42 1.89
N LYS A 71 14.98 22.18 1.75
CA LYS A 71 16.35 21.80 1.36
C LYS A 71 16.46 21.01 0.06
N GLY A 72 15.38 20.85 -0.68
CA GLY A 72 15.35 20.02 -1.90
C GLY A 72 16.23 20.55 -3.04
N TYR A 73 16.67 21.81 -2.98
CA TYR A 73 17.57 22.41 -3.96
C TYR A 73 19.05 22.12 -3.68
N LEU A 74 19.37 21.58 -2.53
CA LEU A 74 20.75 21.23 -2.18
C LEU A 74 21.12 19.89 -2.78
N PRO A 75 22.38 19.66 -3.16
CA PRO A 75 22.89 18.32 -3.44
C PRO A 75 22.82 17.40 -2.21
N ASP A 76 22.71 16.10 -2.43
CA ASP A 76 22.58 15.12 -1.35
C ASP A 76 23.78 15.15 -0.39
N ASP A 77 24.99 15.35 -0.91
CA ASP A 77 26.23 15.48 -0.12
C ASP A 77 26.31 16.78 0.69
N GLN A 78 25.39 17.71 0.49
CA GLN A 78 25.26 18.97 1.22
C GLN A 78 23.98 19.03 2.07
N GLY A 79 23.38 17.88 2.37
CA GLY A 79 22.17 17.77 3.17
C GLY A 79 20.89 18.03 2.40
N GLY A 80 20.91 17.80 1.08
CA GLY A 80 19.72 17.82 0.25
C GLY A 80 18.70 16.78 0.67
N ILE A 81 17.42 17.10 0.51
CA ILE A 81 16.30 16.21 0.88
C ILE A 81 15.40 16.01 -0.33
N ASP A 82 15.06 14.74 -0.59
CA ASP A 82 14.00 14.36 -1.54
C ASP A 82 12.68 14.25 -0.79
N TYR A 83 11.78 15.19 -1.05
CA TYR A 83 10.48 15.18 -0.39
C TYR A 83 9.49 14.28 -1.10
N PHE A 84 9.00 13.27 -0.39
CA PHE A 84 8.02 12.31 -0.90
C PHE A 84 6.60 12.86 -0.76
N GLY A 85 5.82 12.82 -1.84
CA GLY A 85 4.43 13.26 -1.84
C GLY A 85 3.72 12.89 -3.15
N TYR A 86 2.65 13.56 -3.48
CA TYR A 86 1.88 13.26 -4.70
C TYR A 86 2.55 13.75 -5.97
N PHE A 87 3.46 14.71 -5.86
CA PHE A 87 4.19 15.25 -6.99
C PHE A 87 5.45 14.43 -7.31
N ASN A 88 5.89 14.49 -8.55
CA ASN A 88 7.21 14.00 -8.93
C ASN A 88 8.23 15.10 -8.67
N SER A 89 9.22 14.83 -7.82
CA SER A 89 10.25 15.80 -7.41
C SER A 89 11.07 16.34 -8.59
N TYR A 90 11.16 15.56 -9.67
CA TYR A 90 11.91 15.94 -10.87
C TYR A 90 11.02 16.44 -12.01
N VAL A 91 9.87 17.01 -11.68
CA VAL A 91 8.94 17.61 -12.65
C VAL A 91 8.52 18.99 -12.14
N CYS A 92 8.50 19.96 -13.04
CA CYS A 92 7.91 21.26 -12.81
C CYS A 92 6.45 21.29 -13.19
N TYR A 93 5.64 21.98 -12.45
CA TYR A 93 4.19 22.02 -12.60
C TYR A 93 3.69 23.43 -12.88
N ASP A 94 2.67 23.52 -13.73
CA ASP A 94 1.85 24.72 -13.89
C ASP A 94 0.59 24.60 -13.02
N TYR A 95 0.17 25.72 -12.45
CA TYR A 95 -1.13 25.79 -11.77
C TYR A 95 -2.20 26.22 -12.77
N SER A 96 -3.16 25.34 -13.03
CA SER A 96 -4.21 25.57 -14.01
C SER A 96 -5.31 26.47 -13.48
N SER A 97 -6.07 27.11 -14.37
CA SER A 97 -7.28 27.86 -14.02
C SER A 97 -8.37 27.00 -13.39
N GLY A 98 -8.30 25.68 -13.56
CA GLY A 98 -9.19 24.70 -12.92
C GLY A 98 -8.82 24.37 -11.47
N GLY A 99 -7.77 24.98 -10.91
CA GLY A 99 -7.37 24.78 -9.53
C GLY A 99 -6.52 23.51 -9.30
N THR A 100 -5.87 23.02 -10.34
CA THR A 100 -5.03 21.82 -10.29
C THR A 100 -3.60 22.11 -10.74
N PHE A 101 -2.63 21.39 -10.18
CA PHE A 101 -1.26 21.36 -10.67
C PHE A 101 -1.16 20.34 -11.81
N VAL A 102 -0.62 20.77 -12.94
CA VAL A 102 -0.46 19.95 -14.13
C VAL A 102 1.03 19.80 -14.44
N PRO A 103 1.54 18.59 -14.68
CA PRO A 103 2.92 18.39 -15.09
C PRO A 103 3.26 19.17 -16.35
N ALA A 104 4.36 19.91 -16.36
CA ALA A 104 4.75 20.77 -17.47
C ALA A 104 6.08 20.36 -18.11
N VAL A 105 7.16 20.29 -17.33
CA VAL A 105 8.50 19.99 -17.85
C VAL A 105 9.32 19.23 -16.80
N ALA A 106 10.15 18.30 -17.25
CA ALA A 106 11.10 17.61 -16.38
C ALA A 106 12.27 18.55 -15.99
N THR A 107 12.82 18.34 -14.80
CA THR A 107 14.03 19.01 -14.30
C THR A 107 15.00 17.98 -13.73
N ALA A 108 16.29 18.25 -13.80
CA ALA A 108 17.31 17.37 -13.26
C ALA A 108 17.73 17.75 -11.82
N ASP A 109 17.52 19.00 -11.44
CA ASP A 109 17.99 19.60 -10.20
C ASP A 109 16.86 20.14 -9.31
N LYS A 110 15.60 19.74 -9.62
CA LYS A 110 14.37 20.19 -8.94
C LYS A 110 14.13 21.71 -9.03
N THR A 111 14.94 22.43 -9.83
CA THR A 111 14.78 23.88 -10.05
C THR A 111 13.80 24.13 -11.20
N CYS A 112 12.87 25.05 -11.01
CA CYS A 112 11.80 25.36 -11.95
C CYS A 112 11.66 26.87 -12.15
N ALA A 113 12.14 27.36 -13.29
CA ALA A 113 11.99 28.80 -13.62
C ALA A 113 10.53 29.13 -14.00
N GLY A 114 9.88 29.98 -13.23
CA GLY A 114 8.50 30.44 -13.46
C GLY A 114 7.42 29.37 -13.29
N LYS A 115 7.75 28.22 -12.72
CA LYS A 115 6.87 27.10 -12.46
C LYS A 115 7.07 26.57 -11.04
N TRP A 116 6.20 25.69 -10.61
CA TRP A 116 6.28 25.06 -9.29
C TRP A 116 7.14 23.79 -9.35
N SER A 117 8.14 23.69 -8.48
CA SER A 117 8.89 22.45 -8.31
C SER A 117 8.01 21.40 -7.65
N GLY A 118 7.95 20.17 -8.21
CA GLY A 118 7.24 19.07 -7.59
C GLY A 118 7.78 18.68 -6.23
N ASP A 119 9.07 18.77 -6.04
CA ASP A 119 9.72 18.54 -4.75
C ASP A 119 9.31 19.59 -3.70
N TYR A 120 9.31 20.87 -4.08
CA TYR A 120 8.83 21.94 -3.22
C TYR A 120 7.35 21.82 -2.89
N LEU A 121 6.52 21.41 -3.87
CA LEU A 121 5.12 21.11 -3.62
C LEU A 121 4.93 19.94 -2.66
N ASN A 122 5.77 18.91 -2.74
CA ASN A 122 5.74 17.81 -1.76
C ASN A 122 6.07 18.31 -0.35
N TYR A 123 7.10 19.14 -0.21
CA TYR A 123 7.44 19.75 1.08
C TYR A 123 6.27 20.55 1.66
N LEU A 124 5.62 21.39 0.85
CA LEU A 124 4.55 22.28 1.31
C LEU A 124 3.22 21.60 1.59
N THR A 125 2.85 20.57 0.80
CA THR A 125 1.45 20.14 0.72
C THR A 125 1.22 18.70 1.17
N THR A 126 2.27 17.95 1.53
CA THR A 126 2.10 16.55 1.92
C THR A 126 1.74 16.43 3.39
N ALA A 127 0.54 15.94 3.68
CA ALA A 127 0.17 15.47 5.00
C ALA A 127 0.68 14.04 5.24
N ARG A 128 0.88 13.65 6.49
CA ARG A 128 1.31 12.28 6.87
C ARG A 128 0.34 11.23 6.33
N ILE A 129 -0.96 11.52 6.35
CA ILE A 129 -1.98 10.64 5.79
C ILE A 129 -1.84 10.48 4.27
N ASP A 130 -1.39 11.51 3.55
CA ASP A 130 -1.22 11.45 2.11
C ASP A 130 0.01 10.64 1.71
N ALA A 131 1.09 10.73 2.48
CA ALA A 131 2.23 9.83 2.34
C ALA A 131 1.80 8.36 2.53
N LEU A 132 1.03 8.07 3.57
CA LEU A 132 0.48 6.74 3.82
C LEU A 132 -0.44 6.26 2.69
N ARG A 133 -1.36 7.11 2.23
CA ARG A 133 -2.27 6.82 1.10
C ARG A 133 -1.51 6.54 -0.19
N LYS A 134 -0.46 7.31 -0.46
CA LYS A 134 0.36 7.09 -1.65
C LYS A 134 1.03 5.73 -1.63
N VAL A 135 1.60 5.32 -0.49
CA VAL A 135 2.24 3.99 -0.33
C VAL A 135 1.25 2.85 -0.45
N LEU A 136 0.06 2.98 0.16
CA LEU A 136 -0.90 1.88 0.23
C LEU A 136 -1.67 1.64 -1.08
N TYR A 137 -2.08 2.72 -1.75
CA TYR A 137 -2.97 2.62 -2.93
C TYR A 137 -2.79 3.72 -3.97
N GLY A 138 -1.65 4.43 -3.94
CA GLY A 138 -1.30 5.42 -4.96
C GLY A 138 -1.87 6.82 -4.74
N GLY A 139 -2.54 7.08 -3.61
CA GLY A 139 -3.08 8.38 -3.26
C GLY A 139 -4.60 8.50 -3.36
N TYR A 140 -5.15 9.56 -2.79
CA TYR A 140 -6.60 9.81 -2.81
C TYR A 140 -7.02 10.41 -4.16
N ARG A 141 -7.80 9.66 -4.93
CA ARG A 141 -8.24 10.04 -6.27
C ARG A 141 -9.61 10.67 -6.21
N VAL A 142 -9.72 11.91 -6.70
CA VAL A 142 -11.00 12.60 -6.89
C VAL A 142 -11.53 12.43 -8.30
N THR A 143 -10.62 12.20 -9.27
CA THR A 143 -10.96 11.77 -10.63
C THR A 143 -10.10 10.55 -10.94
N ASP A 144 -10.72 9.52 -11.49
CA ASP A 144 -10.02 8.30 -11.92
C ASP A 144 -10.73 7.74 -13.16
N THR A 145 -10.30 8.17 -14.33
CA THR A 145 -10.83 7.78 -15.63
C THR A 145 -9.72 7.22 -16.50
N ALA A 146 -10.06 6.66 -17.65
CA ALA A 146 -9.07 6.18 -18.61
C ALA A 146 -8.20 7.32 -19.21
N ALA A 147 -8.67 8.55 -19.14
CA ALA A 147 -7.99 9.73 -19.72
C ALA A 147 -7.23 10.54 -18.65
N GLU A 148 -7.68 10.53 -17.40
CA GLU A 148 -7.16 11.44 -16.38
C GLU A 148 -7.29 10.83 -14.98
N THR A 149 -6.25 10.98 -14.17
CA THR A 149 -6.28 10.75 -12.72
C THR A 149 -5.89 12.03 -11.99
N VAL A 150 -6.76 12.51 -11.10
CA VAL A 150 -6.49 13.66 -10.26
C VAL A 150 -6.41 13.21 -8.81
N LEU A 151 -5.26 13.48 -8.18
CA LEU A 151 -5.03 13.23 -6.76
C LEU A 151 -5.36 14.49 -5.95
N GLN A 152 -5.97 14.30 -4.79
CA GLN A 152 -6.25 15.39 -3.87
C GLN A 152 -5.47 15.19 -2.56
N GLY A 153 -4.67 16.18 -2.19
CA GLY A 153 -4.04 16.27 -0.89
C GLY A 153 -5.06 16.53 0.22
N SER A 154 -4.75 16.06 1.42
CA SER A 154 -5.53 16.39 2.61
C SER A 154 -5.30 17.84 3.00
N PHE A 155 -6.32 18.47 3.57
CA PHE A 155 -6.17 19.78 4.19
C PHE A 155 -5.21 19.67 5.39
N ILE A 156 -4.17 20.48 5.40
CA ILE A 156 -3.26 20.64 6.52
C ILE A 156 -3.77 21.81 7.36
N PRO A 157 -4.11 21.59 8.63
CA PRO A 157 -4.54 22.68 9.49
C PRO A 157 -3.45 23.74 9.63
N GLN A 158 -3.84 24.99 9.56
CA GLN A 158 -2.94 26.11 9.88
C GLN A 158 -2.84 26.19 11.39
N ASP A 159 -1.79 25.60 11.93
CA ASP A 159 -1.44 25.62 13.34
C ASP A 159 -0.04 26.25 13.50
N ALA A 160 0.15 27.02 14.56
CA ALA A 160 1.47 27.61 14.85
C ALA A 160 2.59 26.58 15.05
N HIS A 161 2.24 25.32 15.27
CA HIS A 161 3.20 24.20 15.38
C HIS A 161 3.57 23.59 14.02
N THR A 162 2.85 23.96 12.97
CA THR A 162 3.02 23.38 11.62
C THR A 162 4.09 24.10 10.83
N TRP A 163 4.17 25.43 10.97
CA TRP A 163 5.05 26.33 10.22
C TRP A 163 5.67 27.43 11.10
N GLY A 164 5.92 27.13 12.34
CA GLY A 164 6.47 28.07 13.33
C GLY A 164 7.95 28.36 13.19
#